data_da7e87137dd13461a5dfa35d34e3710e
#
_entry.id   da7e87137dd13461a5dfa35d34e3710e
#
_cell.length_a   1.000
_cell.length_b   1.000
_cell.length_c   1.000
_cell.angle_alpha   90.00
_cell.angle_beta   90.00
_cell.angle_gamma   90.00
#
_symmetry.space_group_name_H-M   'P 1'
#
loop_
_entity.id
_entity.type
_entity.pdbx_description
1 polymer ?
#
loop_
_entity_poly.entity_id
_entity_poly.type
_entity_poly.pdbx_seq_one_letter_code
_entity_poly.pdbx_strand_id
1 'polypeptide(L)'
;MKEARTLERPAGSSPREHEVGEHGVVTVATTLDTIVVRGVGGTVARLVGPDAVDILTEATPGRFSVRTSDAPEWPATANGQSWLVGVLIFGHGRAARTIELEVPEGCRLEASTASGAVVVHDVRGGIAVHTASGDVSTRDVTGDVRVRTASGRVSLVTTDRLAATVRTASGQVEIAAGTLAGLAVSTMSGRVEVSGTVAAGVDGTVSTASGRVGLALGGDVTIAVRTVSGRARASHAGAAPGDRGPGWVLGDGTARLAVTTISGAINLREPDREGPAPEPESAGGGPDFPASEPAPTDETEDRPDGLEDPGSPSNAGSGEATLAILRALERGEIGVDEAARRLETAAPGSHSDD
;
A
#
# COMPACT_ATOMS: atom_id res chain seq x y z
N MET A 1 -27.16 -1.05 -31.72
CA MET A 1 -26.13 -1.76 -32.49
C MET A 1 -24.80 -1.13 -32.11
N LYS A 2 -24.00 -1.82 -31.29
CA LYS A 2 -22.62 -1.39 -30.95
C LYS A 2 -21.71 -2.05 -31.97
N GLU A 3 -21.07 -1.26 -32.81
CA GLU A 3 -20.02 -1.72 -33.72
C GLU A 3 -18.85 -2.22 -32.86
N ALA A 4 -18.60 -3.52 -32.94
CA ALA A 4 -17.34 -4.11 -32.47
C ALA A 4 -16.24 -3.62 -33.40
N ARG A 5 -15.40 -2.67 -32.96
CA ARG A 5 -14.16 -2.35 -33.65
C ARG A 5 -13.23 -3.55 -33.52
N THR A 6 -13.20 -4.36 -34.56
CA THR A 6 -12.14 -5.32 -34.80
C THR A 6 -10.85 -4.54 -34.96
N LEU A 7 -9.94 -4.65 -33.97
CA LEU A 7 -8.59 -4.13 -34.06
C LEU A 7 -7.82 -4.98 -35.08
N GLU A 8 -7.81 -4.55 -36.34
CA GLU A 8 -6.86 -5.05 -37.31
C GLU A 8 -5.45 -4.63 -36.85
N ARG A 9 -4.60 -5.61 -36.64
CA ARG A 9 -3.19 -5.48 -36.28
C ARG A 9 -2.42 -5.00 -37.50
N PRO A 10 -1.95 -3.74 -37.60
CA PRO A 10 -1.05 -3.36 -38.66
C PRO A 10 0.27 -4.08 -38.46
N ALA A 11 0.80 -4.68 -39.53
CA ALA A 11 2.16 -5.21 -39.57
C ALA A 11 3.16 -4.04 -39.59
N GLY A 12 3.38 -3.45 -38.43
CA GLY A 12 4.33 -2.37 -38.18
C GLY A 12 4.71 -2.41 -36.73
N SER A 13 5.97 -2.19 -36.40
CA SER A 13 6.48 -2.12 -35.05
C SER A 13 5.59 -1.23 -34.17
N SER A 14 5.10 -1.77 -33.08
CA SER A 14 4.35 -0.99 -32.07
C SER A 14 5.16 0.25 -31.67
N PRO A 15 4.54 1.44 -31.55
CA PRO A 15 5.29 2.65 -31.23
C PRO A 15 5.98 2.51 -29.88
N ARG A 16 7.28 2.69 -29.87
CA ARG A 16 8.08 2.64 -28.61
C ARG A 16 8.20 4.00 -27.95
N GLU A 17 7.90 5.05 -28.69
CA GLU A 17 7.95 6.43 -28.24
C GLU A 17 6.68 7.15 -28.70
N HIS A 18 6.18 8.03 -27.86
CA HIS A 18 5.01 8.84 -28.18
C HIS A 18 5.06 10.18 -27.45
N GLU A 19 4.71 11.24 -28.17
CA GLU A 19 4.56 12.56 -27.56
C GLU A 19 3.25 12.62 -26.77
N VAL A 20 3.37 12.67 -25.45
CA VAL A 20 2.22 12.74 -24.52
C VAL A 20 2.01 14.15 -23.97
N GLY A 21 2.96 15.04 -24.19
CA GLY A 21 2.98 16.35 -23.54
C GLY A 21 3.42 16.27 -22.09
N GLU A 22 3.68 17.42 -21.48
CA GLU A 22 4.16 17.51 -20.09
C GLU A 22 3.17 16.93 -19.08
N HIS A 23 1.87 17.07 -19.31
CA HIS A 23 0.80 16.59 -18.41
C HIS A 23 -0.02 15.45 -19.01
N GLY A 24 0.56 14.68 -19.91
CA GLY A 24 -0.08 13.52 -20.50
C GLY A 24 -0.31 12.38 -19.53
N VAL A 25 -0.98 11.34 -20.00
CA VAL A 25 -1.27 10.15 -19.19
C VAL A 25 -0.48 8.98 -19.74
N VAL A 26 0.28 8.32 -18.87
CA VAL A 26 0.99 7.07 -19.17
C VAL A 26 0.38 5.95 -18.36
N THR A 27 -0.05 4.89 -19.04
CA THR A 27 -0.67 3.72 -18.43
C THR A 27 0.19 2.50 -18.69
N VAL A 28 0.47 1.72 -17.64
CA VAL A 28 1.23 0.47 -17.74
C VAL A 28 0.45 -0.65 -17.07
N ALA A 29 0.26 -1.76 -17.75
CA ALA A 29 -0.44 -2.91 -17.22
C ALA A 29 0.31 -4.22 -17.53
N THR A 30 0.56 -5.02 -16.50
CA THR A 30 1.21 -6.33 -16.61
C THR A 30 0.67 -7.30 -15.57
N THR A 31 0.96 -8.59 -15.71
CA THR A 31 0.58 -9.60 -14.72
C THR A 31 1.73 -9.88 -13.74
N LEU A 32 2.92 -10.17 -14.25
CA LEU A 32 4.05 -10.67 -13.46
C LEU A 32 5.29 -9.78 -13.53
N ASP A 33 5.35 -8.89 -14.54
CA ASP A 33 6.56 -8.15 -14.81
C ASP A 33 6.79 -7.02 -13.81
N THR A 34 8.04 -6.74 -13.51
CA THR A 34 8.44 -5.55 -12.77
C THR A 34 8.29 -4.32 -13.66
N ILE A 35 7.64 -3.30 -13.16
CA ILE A 35 7.49 -2.01 -13.84
C ILE A 35 8.47 -1.02 -13.23
N VAL A 36 9.36 -0.49 -14.04
CA VAL A 36 10.29 0.59 -13.65
C VAL A 36 9.97 1.83 -14.47
N VAL A 37 9.62 2.91 -13.80
CA VAL A 37 9.29 4.18 -14.46
C VAL A 37 10.23 5.26 -13.93
N ARG A 38 10.80 6.02 -14.87
CA ARG A 38 11.65 7.17 -14.55
C ARG A 38 11.10 8.42 -15.20
N GLY A 39 10.86 9.44 -14.41
CA GLY A 39 10.57 10.79 -14.90
C GLY A 39 11.80 11.41 -15.56
N VAL A 40 11.62 11.97 -16.74
CA VAL A 40 12.66 12.68 -17.48
C VAL A 40 12.12 14.00 -17.99
N GLY A 41 13.01 14.95 -18.21
CA GLY A 41 12.61 16.21 -18.83
C GLY A 41 12.12 15.99 -20.26
N GLY A 42 11.08 16.71 -20.65
CA GLY A 42 10.53 16.64 -22.02
C GLY A 42 9.05 16.31 -22.08
N THR A 43 8.57 15.93 -23.26
CA THR A 43 7.15 15.68 -23.56
C THR A 43 6.87 14.29 -24.12
N VAL A 44 7.91 13.45 -24.24
CA VAL A 44 7.86 12.14 -24.88
C VAL A 44 7.90 11.02 -23.84
N ALA A 45 6.97 10.10 -23.93
CA ALA A 45 7.03 8.82 -23.20
C ALA A 45 7.71 7.76 -24.08
N ARG A 46 8.61 6.99 -23.51
CA ARG A 46 9.42 5.97 -24.20
C ARG A 46 9.44 4.65 -23.43
N LEU A 47 9.22 3.57 -24.17
CA LEU A 47 9.47 2.21 -23.69
C LEU A 47 10.95 1.86 -23.93
N VAL A 48 11.69 1.64 -22.83
CA VAL A 48 13.11 1.27 -22.85
C VAL A 48 13.24 -0.26 -22.71
N GLY A 49 14.17 -0.86 -23.41
CA GLY A 49 14.42 -2.29 -23.27
C GLY A 49 14.21 -3.10 -24.55
N PRO A 50 14.38 -4.42 -24.50
CA PRO A 50 14.32 -5.26 -25.68
C PRO A 50 12.90 -5.34 -26.27
N ASP A 51 12.82 -5.54 -27.58
CA ASP A 51 11.55 -5.83 -28.24
C ASP A 51 11.01 -7.17 -27.75
N ALA A 52 9.81 -7.13 -27.17
CA ALA A 52 9.08 -8.32 -26.78
C ALA A 52 7.76 -8.38 -27.55
N VAL A 53 7.52 -9.47 -28.23
CA VAL A 53 6.35 -9.69 -29.12
C VAL A 53 5.04 -9.60 -28.35
N ASP A 54 5.08 -9.79 -27.05
CA ASP A 54 3.94 -9.78 -26.15
C ASP A 54 3.70 -8.43 -25.44
N ILE A 55 4.50 -7.40 -25.73
CA ILE A 55 4.25 -6.05 -25.27
C ILE A 55 3.44 -5.30 -26.34
N LEU A 56 2.27 -4.87 -25.96
CA LEU A 56 1.35 -4.09 -26.78
C LEU A 56 1.44 -2.64 -26.35
N THR A 57 1.67 -1.74 -27.31
CA THR A 57 1.66 -0.31 -27.07
C THR A 57 0.54 0.34 -27.89
N GLU A 58 -0.18 1.25 -27.25
CA GLU A 58 -1.21 2.08 -27.88
C GLU A 58 -0.88 3.54 -27.60
N ALA A 59 -0.95 4.35 -28.63
CA ALA A 59 -0.67 5.77 -28.56
C ALA A 59 -1.83 6.58 -29.10
N THR A 60 -2.29 7.54 -28.33
CA THR A 60 -3.29 8.54 -28.73
C THR A 60 -2.82 9.92 -28.27
N PRO A 61 -3.31 11.02 -28.83
CA PRO A 61 -2.88 12.35 -28.40
C PRO A 61 -2.99 12.52 -26.88
N GLY A 62 -1.86 12.83 -26.23
CA GLY A 62 -1.79 13.01 -24.78
C GLY A 62 -1.82 11.72 -23.94
N ARG A 63 -1.81 10.53 -24.54
CA ARG A 63 -1.84 9.27 -23.82
C ARG A 63 -0.95 8.22 -24.48
N PHE A 64 -0.17 7.54 -23.65
CA PHE A 64 0.63 6.38 -24.03
C PHE A 64 0.31 5.21 -23.11
N SER A 65 -0.06 4.09 -23.70
CA SER A 65 -0.42 2.86 -22.96
C SER A 65 0.50 1.72 -23.33
N VAL A 66 1.03 1.04 -22.33
CA VAL A 66 1.89 -0.14 -22.47
C VAL A 66 1.24 -1.28 -21.68
N ARG A 67 0.99 -2.40 -22.32
CA ARG A 67 0.48 -3.58 -21.63
C ARG A 67 1.09 -4.86 -22.17
N THR A 68 1.21 -5.86 -21.33
CA THR A 68 1.54 -7.22 -21.77
C THR A 68 0.29 -7.94 -22.25
N SER A 69 0.45 -8.91 -23.15
CA SER A 69 -0.67 -9.66 -23.73
C SER A 69 -1.48 -10.46 -22.70
N ASP A 70 -0.88 -10.78 -21.57
CA ASP A 70 -1.46 -11.47 -20.42
C ASP A 70 -2.00 -10.52 -19.34
N ALA A 71 -1.84 -9.21 -19.53
CA ALA A 71 -2.35 -8.24 -18.57
C ALA A 71 -3.89 -8.29 -18.53
N PRO A 72 -4.48 -8.32 -17.33
CA PRO A 72 -5.92 -8.29 -17.20
C PRO A 72 -6.49 -6.97 -17.74
N GLU A 73 -7.66 -7.05 -18.37
CA GLU A 73 -8.42 -5.84 -18.74
C GLU A 73 -8.99 -5.22 -17.45
N TRP A 74 -8.27 -4.26 -16.90
CA TRP A 74 -8.75 -3.50 -15.74
C TRP A 74 -9.77 -2.46 -16.23
N PRO A 75 -11.00 -2.48 -15.70
CA PRO A 75 -11.90 -1.37 -15.98
C PRO A 75 -11.34 -0.11 -15.33
N ALA A 76 -11.11 0.91 -16.13
CA ALA A 76 -10.60 2.23 -15.70
C ALA A 76 -11.48 2.92 -14.63
N THR A 77 -12.60 2.34 -14.26
CA THR A 77 -13.64 2.92 -13.38
C THR A 77 -14.22 1.93 -12.37
N ALA A 78 -13.48 0.89 -11.95
CA ALA A 78 -14.01 -0.03 -10.96
C ALA A 78 -14.04 0.63 -9.57
N ASN A 79 -15.20 1.05 -9.13
CA ASN A 79 -15.49 1.33 -7.73
C ASN A 79 -15.18 0.10 -6.87
N GLY A 80 -13.98 0.02 -6.40
CA GLY A 80 -13.50 -0.57 -5.15
C GLY A 80 -13.64 -2.08 -4.89
N GLN A 81 -14.43 -2.87 -5.60
CA GLN A 81 -14.76 -4.22 -5.13
C GLN A 81 -14.49 -5.40 -6.07
N SER A 82 -14.21 -5.17 -7.34
CA SER A 82 -14.11 -6.26 -8.33
C SER A 82 -12.69 -6.70 -8.73
N TRP A 83 -11.66 -6.06 -8.21
CA TRP A 83 -10.28 -6.29 -8.64
C TRP A 83 -9.64 -7.58 -8.07
N LEU A 84 -10.10 -8.04 -6.90
CA LEU A 84 -9.55 -9.25 -6.24
C LEU A 84 -9.89 -10.56 -6.97
N VAL A 85 -10.98 -10.61 -7.72
CA VAL A 85 -11.48 -11.84 -8.36
C VAL A 85 -10.72 -12.15 -9.66
N GLY A 86 -10.20 -11.14 -10.36
CA GLY A 86 -9.50 -11.33 -11.64
C GLY A 86 -8.09 -11.89 -11.54
N VAL A 87 -7.46 -11.77 -10.36
CA VAL A 87 -6.02 -12.08 -10.16
C VAL A 87 -5.72 -13.58 -10.03
N LEU A 88 -6.70 -14.41 -9.68
CA LEU A 88 -6.45 -15.81 -9.32
C LEU A 88 -6.32 -16.78 -10.51
N ILE A 89 -6.51 -16.35 -11.76
CA ILE A 89 -6.69 -17.31 -12.86
C ILE A 89 -5.52 -17.40 -13.86
N PHE A 90 -4.61 -16.45 -13.96
CA PHE A 90 -3.65 -16.40 -15.07
C PHE A 90 -2.19 -16.18 -14.63
N GLY A 91 -1.50 -17.24 -14.33
CA GLY A 91 -0.06 -17.19 -14.07
C GLY A 91 0.61 -18.52 -14.38
N HIS A 92 0.63 -18.94 -15.65
CA HIS A 92 1.31 -20.17 -16.01
C HIS A 92 2.43 -19.92 -17.04
N GLY A 93 3.66 -20.02 -16.61
CA GLY A 93 4.75 -20.44 -17.47
C GLY A 93 5.64 -19.36 -18.08
N ARG A 94 5.47 -18.07 -17.79
CA ARG A 94 6.37 -17.03 -18.29
C ARG A 94 7.29 -16.50 -17.18
N ALA A 95 8.58 -16.35 -17.49
CA ALA A 95 9.49 -15.68 -16.58
C ALA A 95 9.12 -14.18 -16.45
N ALA A 96 9.14 -13.66 -15.23
CA ALA A 96 8.97 -12.23 -14.99
C ALA A 96 10.10 -11.43 -15.64
N ARG A 97 9.76 -10.32 -16.25
CA ARG A 97 10.70 -9.41 -16.91
C ARG A 97 10.61 -8.03 -16.29
N THR A 98 11.46 -7.14 -16.70
CA THR A 98 11.39 -5.72 -16.35
C THR A 98 10.92 -4.93 -17.56
N ILE A 99 9.87 -4.15 -17.35
CA ILE A 99 9.35 -3.16 -18.30
C ILE A 99 9.83 -1.79 -17.83
N GLU A 100 10.73 -1.19 -18.59
CA GLU A 100 11.30 0.11 -18.26
C GLU A 100 10.66 1.19 -19.12
N LEU A 101 10.25 2.29 -18.49
CA LEU A 101 9.66 3.45 -19.15
C LEU A 101 10.34 4.73 -18.70
N GLU A 102 10.66 5.55 -19.66
CA GLU A 102 10.95 6.98 -19.47
C GLU A 102 9.71 7.79 -19.79
N VAL A 103 9.32 8.67 -18.89
CA VAL A 103 8.08 9.45 -19.00
C VAL A 103 8.34 10.91 -18.66
N PRO A 104 7.57 11.88 -19.20
CA PRO A 104 7.68 13.26 -18.75
C PRO A 104 7.45 13.36 -17.25
N GLU A 105 8.29 14.12 -16.54
CA GLU A 105 8.18 14.29 -15.08
C GLU A 105 6.79 14.74 -14.63
N GLY A 106 6.14 15.62 -15.38
CA GLY A 106 4.81 16.16 -15.08
C GLY A 106 3.65 15.27 -15.49
N CYS A 107 3.89 14.11 -16.11
CA CYS A 107 2.83 13.22 -16.57
C CYS A 107 2.09 12.54 -15.40
N ARG A 108 0.84 12.14 -15.66
CA ARG A 108 0.09 11.25 -14.78
C ARG A 108 0.42 9.80 -15.11
N LEU A 109 0.90 9.07 -14.10
CA LEU A 109 1.23 7.65 -14.23
C LEU A 109 0.13 6.78 -13.61
N GLU A 110 -0.34 5.79 -14.38
CA GLU A 110 -1.24 4.74 -13.91
C GLU A 110 -0.56 3.38 -14.14
N ALA A 111 -0.13 2.71 -13.07
CA ALA A 111 0.55 1.42 -13.15
C ALA A 111 -0.30 0.33 -12.50
N SER A 112 -0.43 -0.82 -13.16
CA SER A 112 -1.15 -1.98 -12.62
C SER A 112 -0.41 -3.28 -12.89
N THR A 113 -0.31 -4.12 -11.85
CA THR A 113 0.29 -5.45 -11.95
C THR A 113 -0.41 -6.43 -11.02
N ALA A 114 -0.35 -7.71 -11.29
CA ALA A 114 -0.86 -8.70 -10.35
C ALA A 114 0.17 -9.02 -9.25
N SER A 115 1.43 -9.27 -9.61
CA SER A 115 2.47 -9.67 -8.65
C SER A 115 3.87 -9.09 -8.92
N GLY A 116 4.05 -8.33 -9.99
CA GLY A 116 5.31 -7.66 -10.28
C GLY A 116 5.56 -6.47 -9.35
N ALA A 117 6.81 -6.12 -9.13
CA ALA A 117 7.16 -4.91 -8.41
C ALA A 117 6.90 -3.66 -9.27
N VAL A 118 6.58 -2.55 -8.62
CA VAL A 118 6.44 -1.23 -9.26
C VAL A 118 7.42 -0.26 -8.64
N VAL A 119 8.33 0.25 -9.45
CA VAL A 119 9.37 1.18 -9.03
C VAL A 119 9.22 2.46 -9.83
N VAL A 120 9.06 3.59 -9.15
CA VAL A 120 8.83 4.90 -9.79
C VAL A 120 9.82 5.92 -9.24
N HIS A 121 10.49 6.62 -10.13
CA HIS A 121 11.42 7.68 -9.80
C HIS A 121 11.08 8.98 -10.52
N ASP A 122 11.26 10.13 -9.86
CA ASP A 122 11.29 11.48 -10.47
C ASP A 122 9.97 11.87 -11.18
N VAL A 123 8.80 11.40 -10.72
CA VAL A 123 7.50 11.75 -11.32
C VAL A 123 6.74 12.72 -10.43
N ARG A 124 6.24 13.82 -11.02
CA ARG A 124 5.59 14.95 -10.33
C ARG A 124 4.11 15.14 -10.67
N GLY A 125 3.61 14.47 -11.69
CA GLY A 125 2.25 14.68 -12.22
C GLY A 125 1.15 13.84 -11.56
N GLY A 126 1.46 13.10 -10.52
CA GLY A 126 0.54 12.22 -9.83
C GLY A 126 0.66 10.75 -10.27
N ILE A 127 0.54 9.85 -9.28
CA ILE A 127 0.78 8.42 -9.48
C ILE A 127 -0.39 7.62 -8.92
N ALA A 128 -0.88 6.67 -9.70
CA ALA A 128 -1.84 5.66 -9.25
C ALA A 128 -1.27 4.26 -9.51
N VAL A 129 -1.09 3.48 -8.44
CA VAL A 129 -0.59 2.11 -8.51
C VAL A 129 -1.62 1.15 -7.99
N HIS A 130 -1.88 0.09 -8.75
CA HIS A 130 -2.73 -1.02 -8.39
C HIS A 130 -1.96 -2.33 -8.49
N THR A 131 -1.81 -3.06 -7.40
CA THR A 131 -1.19 -4.38 -7.42
C THR A 131 -1.94 -5.35 -6.51
N ALA A 132 -1.84 -6.64 -6.77
CA ALA A 132 -2.41 -7.61 -5.84
C ALA A 132 -1.36 -8.03 -4.79
N SER A 133 -0.13 -8.32 -5.18
CA SER A 133 0.90 -8.82 -4.25
C SER A 133 2.31 -8.29 -4.49
N GLY A 134 2.48 -7.33 -5.42
CA GLY A 134 3.79 -6.76 -5.72
C GLY A 134 4.20 -5.67 -4.75
N ASP A 135 5.49 -5.48 -4.61
CA ASP A 135 6.06 -4.36 -3.86
C ASP A 135 5.97 -3.06 -4.68
N VAL A 136 5.69 -1.97 -4.01
CA VAL A 136 5.63 -0.63 -4.61
C VAL A 136 6.67 0.26 -3.95
N SER A 137 7.59 0.77 -4.74
CA SER A 137 8.62 1.71 -4.29
C SER A 137 8.58 2.98 -5.12
N THR A 138 8.49 4.12 -4.46
CA THR A 138 8.60 5.42 -5.14
C THR A 138 9.69 6.25 -4.51
N ARG A 139 10.46 6.97 -5.34
CA ARG A 139 11.50 7.88 -4.88
C ARG A 139 11.42 9.19 -5.65
N ASP A 140 11.59 10.30 -4.93
CA ASP A 140 11.59 11.66 -5.47
C ASP A 140 10.35 11.99 -6.30
N VAL A 141 9.18 11.53 -5.79
CA VAL A 141 7.88 11.79 -6.38
C VAL A 141 7.17 12.92 -5.62
N THR A 142 6.42 13.75 -6.34
CA THR A 142 5.64 14.84 -5.73
C THR A 142 4.18 14.77 -6.17
N GLY A 143 3.31 15.48 -5.44
CA GLY A 143 1.88 15.53 -5.75
C GLY A 143 1.08 14.37 -5.14
N ASP A 144 0.07 13.92 -5.87
CA ASP A 144 -0.87 12.90 -5.41
C ASP A 144 -0.35 11.49 -5.72
N VAL A 145 -0.08 10.69 -4.70
CA VAL A 145 0.27 9.27 -4.85
C VAL A 145 -0.82 8.40 -4.26
N ARG A 146 -1.41 7.55 -5.10
CA ARG A 146 -2.45 6.59 -4.71
C ARG A 146 -1.99 5.18 -4.94
N VAL A 147 -1.89 4.39 -3.87
CA VAL A 147 -1.50 2.98 -3.94
C VAL A 147 -2.62 2.11 -3.40
N ARG A 148 -2.97 1.07 -4.16
CA ARG A 148 -3.88 0.01 -3.72
C ARG A 148 -3.20 -1.34 -3.92
N THR A 149 -3.07 -2.10 -2.84
CA THR A 149 -2.50 -3.45 -2.89
C THR A 149 -3.29 -4.38 -1.99
N ALA A 150 -3.28 -5.68 -2.25
CA ALA A 150 -3.80 -6.64 -1.27
C ALA A 150 -2.69 -7.04 -0.30
N SER A 151 -1.44 -7.22 -0.79
CA SER A 151 -0.29 -7.55 0.04
C SER A 151 1.00 -7.02 -0.59
N GLY A 152 2.06 -6.96 0.17
CA GLY A 152 3.36 -6.46 -0.28
C GLY A 152 3.81 -5.25 0.52
N ARG A 153 5.00 -4.78 0.20
CA ARG A 153 5.57 -3.58 0.81
C ARG A 153 5.25 -2.36 -0.05
N VAL A 154 4.84 -1.28 0.60
CA VAL A 154 4.68 0.03 -0.01
C VAL A 154 5.67 0.99 0.63
N SER A 155 6.61 1.50 -0.14
CA SER A 155 7.62 2.47 0.30
C SER A 155 7.51 3.73 -0.56
N LEU A 156 7.13 4.85 0.07
CA LEU A 156 7.00 6.16 -0.58
C LEU A 156 8.02 7.10 0.07
N VAL A 157 9.07 7.43 -0.66
CA VAL A 157 10.18 8.26 -0.15
C VAL A 157 10.36 9.49 -1.02
N THR A 158 10.31 10.67 -0.41
CA THR A 158 10.60 11.95 -1.09
C THR A 158 11.06 13.00 -0.09
N THR A 159 11.89 13.90 -0.53
CA THR A 159 12.27 15.10 0.26
C THR A 159 11.29 16.25 0.08
N ASP A 160 10.40 16.14 -0.88
CA ASP A 160 9.45 17.16 -1.29
C ASP A 160 8.07 17.00 -0.62
N ARG A 161 7.08 17.65 -1.22
CA ARG A 161 5.69 17.65 -0.79
C ARG A 161 4.91 16.48 -1.35
N LEU A 162 4.30 15.67 -0.48
CA LEU A 162 3.56 14.46 -0.83
C LEU A 162 2.13 14.46 -0.28
N ALA A 163 1.16 14.11 -1.11
CA ALA A 163 -0.17 13.71 -0.67
C ALA A 163 -0.35 12.20 -0.94
N ALA A 164 -0.33 11.39 0.12
CA ALA A 164 -0.35 9.94 0.01
C ALA A 164 -1.70 9.34 0.38
N THR A 165 -2.23 8.49 -0.49
CA THR A 165 -3.39 7.64 -0.21
C THR A 165 -3.01 6.18 -0.42
N VAL A 166 -2.89 5.40 0.65
CA VAL A 166 -2.49 3.99 0.60
C VAL A 166 -3.60 3.12 1.17
N ARG A 167 -4.00 2.10 0.42
CA ARG A 167 -4.94 1.08 0.88
C ARG A 167 -4.33 -0.30 0.67
N THR A 168 -4.21 -1.07 1.73
CA THR A 168 -3.70 -2.44 1.68
C THR A 168 -4.53 -3.36 2.58
N ALA A 169 -4.59 -4.64 2.27
CA ALA A 169 -5.16 -5.59 3.21
C ALA A 169 -4.09 -6.06 4.21
N SER A 170 -2.87 -6.35 3.73
CA SER A 170 -1.77 -6.75 4.61
C SER A 170 -0.43 -6.28 4.06
N GLY A 171 0.55 -6.11 4.93
CA GLY A 171 1.90 -5.77 4.51
C GLY A 171 2.52 -4.63 5.31
N GLN A 172 3.57 -4.07 4.75
CA GLN A 172 4.28 -2.94 5.34
C GLN A 172 4.05 -1.69 4.50
N VAL A 173 3.68 -0.61 5.15
CA VAL A 173 3.54 0.72 4.53
C VAL A 173 4.55 1.64 5.18
N GLU A 174 5.43 2.21 4.39
CA GLU A 174 6.43 3.18 4.81
C GLU A 174 6.27 4.45 3.96
N ILE A 175 6.09 5.57 4.63
CA ILE A 175 5.94 6.88 4.00
C ILE A 175 6.92 7.83 4.66
N ALA A 176 7.90 8.31 3.89
CA ALA A 176 8.86 9.31 4.32
C ALA A 176 8.82 10.51 3.37
N ALA A 177 8.37 11.66 3.87
CA ALA A 177 8.23 12.85 3.05
C ALA A 177 8.80 14.09 3.77
N GLY A 178 9.39 14.99 3.03
CA GLY A 178 9.79 16.29 3.59
C GLY A 178 8.58 17.04 4.14
N THR A 179 7.49 17.09 3.35
CA THR A 179 6.22 17.68 3.77
C THR A 179 5.04 16.81 3.38
N LEU A 180 4.22 16.42 4.35
CA LEU A 180 2.97 15.71 4.16
C LEU A 180 1.84 16.73 3.87
N ALA A 181 1.39 16.78 2.62
CA ALA A 181 0.30 17.64 2.15
C ALA A 181 -1.07 16.97 2.25
N GLY A 182 -1.10 15.65 2.46
CA GLY A 182 -2.28 14.82 2.66
C GLY A 182 -1.85 13.42 3.06
N LEU A 183 -2.59 12.78 3.94
CA LEU A 183 -2.29 11.44 4.40
C LEU A 183 -3.57 10.63 4.62
N ALA A 184 -3.77 9.58 3.86
CA ALA A 184 -4.86 8.63 4.06
C ALA A 184 -4.32 7.20 3.93
N VAL A 185 -4.13 6.51 5.05
CA VAL A 185 -3.63 5.14 5.08
C VAL A 185 -4.69 4.23 5.69
N SER A 186 -5.02 3.15 4.99
CA SER A 186 -5.95 2.13 5.50
C SER A 186 -5.36 0.75 5.27
N THR A 187 -5.24 -0.02 6.34
CA THR A 187 -4.77 -1.42 6.30
C THR A 187 -5.59 -2.29 7.23
N MET A 188 -5.75 -3.57 6.90
CA MET A 188 -6.35 -4.52 7.86
C MET A 188 -5.30 -5.04 8.83
N SER A 189 -4.10 -5.38 8.33
CA SER A 189 -3.03 -5.86 9.20
C SER A 189 -1.66 -5.45 8.68
N GLY A 190 -0.70 -5.29 9.57
CA GLY A 190 0.69 -5.02 9.19
C GLY A 190 1.31 -3.87 9.96
N ARG A 191 2.36 -3.32 9.39
CA ARG A 191 3.10 -2.19 9.94
C ARG A 191 2.88 -0.96 9.07
N VAL A 192 2.58 0.16 9.70
CA VAL A 192 2.52 1.48 9.07
C VAL A 192 3.53 2.38 9.74
N GLU A 193 4.48 2.90 9.01
CA GLU A 193 5.46 3.88 9.47
C GLU A 193 5.30 5.15 8.62
N VAL A 194 5.12 6.27 9.28
CA VAL A 194 4.97 7.57 8.62
C VAL A 194 5.94 8.56 9.23
N SER A 195 6.75 9.20 8.41
CA SER A 195 7.69 10.23 8.82
C SER A 195 7.60 11.47 7.94
N GLY A 196 7.79 12.64 8.53
CA GLY A 196 7.80 13.92 7.82
C GLY A 196 7.12 15.05 8.58
N THR A 197 7.14 16.23 7.99
CA THR A 197 6.47 17.43 8.54
C THR A 197 5.06 17.53 7.99
N VAL A 198 4.05 17.62 8.84
CA VAL A 198 2.66 17.79 8.42
C VAL A 198 2.40 19.24 8.04
N ALA A 199 1.89 19.49 6.85
CA ALA A 199 1.54 20.84 6.42
C ALA A 199 0.33 21.38 7.19
N ALA A 200 0.32 22.68 7.45
CA ALA A 200 -0.80 23.34 8.14
C ALA A 200 -2.14 23.12 7.41
N GLY A 201 -3.20 22.89 8.17
CA GLY A 201 -4.56 22.69 7.66
C GLY A 201 -4.82 21.32 7.03
N VAL A 202 -3.88 20.38 7.11
CA VAL A 202 -4.07 19.01 6.62
C VAL A 202 -4.95 18.23 7.58
N ASP A 203 -5.98 17.56 7.03
CA ASP A 203 -6.76 16.55 7.71
C ASP A 203 -6.33 15.16 7.20
N GLY A 204 -5.59 14.41 8.02
CA GLY A 204 -5.06 13.09 7.69
C GLY A 204 -5.75 11.98 8.46
N THR A 205 -5.70 10.75 7.92
CA THR A 205 -6.22 9.56 8.58
C THR A 205 -5.28 8.38 8.43
N VAL A 206 -5.08 7.62 9.52
CA VAL A 206 -4.39 6.34 9.52
C VAL A 206 -5.27 5.33 10.24
N SER A 207 -5.76 4.34 9.52
CA SER A 207 -6.67 3.33 10.04
C SER A 207 -6.09 1.93 9.88
N THR A 208 -6.06 1.13 10.96
CA THR A 208 -5.67 -0.27 10.91
C THR A 208 -6.57 -1.12 11.79
N ALA A 209 -6.89 -2.34 11.39
CA ALA A 209 -7.60 -3.25 12.28
C ALA A 209 -6.64 -3.88 13.29
N SER A 210 -5.50 -4.40 12.83
CA SER A 210 -4.47 -4.95 13.71
C SER A 210 -3.07 -4.64 13.19
N GLY A 211 -2.15 -4.29 14.08
CA GLY A 211 -0.79 -4.03 13.65
C GLY A 211 -0.09 -2.96 14.47
N ARG A 212 0.99 -2.45 13.91
CA ARG A 212 1.78 -1.38 14.54
C ARG A 212 1.74 -0.14 13.68
N VAL A 213 1.47 1.00 14.30
CA VAL A 213 1.55 2.32 13.67
C VAL A 213 2.68 3.09 14.34
N GLY A 214 3.69 3.44 13.58
CA GLY A 214 4.77 4.34 13.97
C GLY A 214 4.58 5.68 13.30
N LEU A 215 4.68 6.75 14.06
CA LEU A 215 4.58 8.12 13.59
C LEU A 215 5.82 8.88 14.02
N ALA A 216 6.56 9.43 13.08
CA ALA A 216 7.70 10.30 13.32
C ALA A 216 7.40 11.66 12.67
N LEU A 217 6.54 12.45 13.33
CA LEU A 217 5.95 13.65 12.75
C LEU A 217 6.54 14.91 13.34
N GLY A 218 6.79 15.88 12.47
CA GLY A 218 7.06 17.27 12.82
C GLY A 218 5.93 18.19 12.38
N GLY A 219 6.02 19.48 12.77
CA GLY A 219 5.03 20.51 12.47
C GLY A 219 3.95 20.62 13.55
N ASP A 220 2.95 21.46 13.27
CA ASP A 220 1.88 21.81 14.20
C ASP A 220 0.67 20.88 13.95
N VAL A 221 0.61 19.74 14.64
CA VAL A 221 -0.42 18.71 14.39
C VAL A 221 -1.10 18.22 15.66
N THR A 222 -2.43 18.15 15.64
CA THR A 222 -3.23 17.46 16.64
C THR A 222 -3.47 16.02 16.20
N ILE A 223 -3.00 15.06 16.98
CA ILE A 223 -3.13 13.62 16.72
C ILE A 223 -4.22 13.06 17.64
N ALA A 224 -5.37 12.73 17.06
CA ALA A 224 -6.45 12.05 17.77
C ALA A 224 -6.29 10.53 17.65
N VAL A 225 -6.23 9.84 18.77
CA VAL A 225 -6.05 8.38 18.81
C VAL A 225 -7.33 7.72 19.24
N ARG A 226 -7.76 6.68 18.50
CA ARG A 226 -8.86 5.80 18.85
C ARG A 226 -8.38 4.36 18.81
N THR A 227 -8.54 3.63 19.90
CA THR A 227 -8.20 2.20 19.96
C THR A 227 -9.18 1.45 20.85
N VAL A 228 -9.53 0.23 20.48
CA VAL A 228 -10.43 -0.64 21.28
C VAL A 228 -9.63 -1.41 22.30
N SER A 229 -8.55 -2.10 21.89
CA SER A 229 -7.71 -2.91 22.76
C SER A 229 -6.21 -2.69 22.57
N GLY A 230 -5.83 -1.57 21.95
CA GLY A 230 -4.44 -1.23 21.67
C GLY A 230 -3.77 -0.42 22.76
N ARG A 231 -2.49 -0.12 22.54
CA ARG A 231 -1.69 0.77 23.37
C ARG A 231 -1.15 1.92 22.54
N ALA A 232 -1.25 3.13 23.07
CA ALA A 232 -0.67 4.31 22.44
C ALA A 232 0.40 4.90 23.37
N ARG A 233 1.55 5.23 22.80
CA ARG A 233 2.70 5.80 23.52
C ARG A 233 3.30 6.95 22.70
N ALA A 234 3.74 7.98 23.40
CA ALA A 234 4.53 9.05 22.81
C ALA A 234 5.90 9.12 23.49
N SER A 235 6.94 9.16 22.68
CA SER A 235 8.32 9.46 23.08
C SER A 235 8.84 10.74 22.42
N HIS A 236 7.94 11.57 21.93
CA HIS A 236 8.25 12.86 21.29
C HIS A 236 8.29 13.95 22.34
N ALA A 237 9.42 14.65 22.48
CA ALA A 237 9.63 15.66 23.55
C ALA A 237 8.65 16.84 23.46
N GLY A 238 8.19 17.19 22.25
CA GLY A 238 7.21 18.26 22.03
C GLY A 238 5.75 17.83 22.09
N ALA A 239 5.45 16.57 22.43
CA ALA A 239 4.06 16.08 22.47
C ALA A 239 3.40 16.40 23.81
N ALA A 240 2.38 17.24 23.80
CA ALA A 240 1.50 17.48 24.92
C ALA A 240 0.25 16.57 24.84
N PRO A 241 -0.33 16.15 26.00
CA PRO A 241 -1.62 15.46 26.00
C PRO A 241 -2.71 16.30 25.30
N GLY A 242 -3.55 15.66 24.52
CA GLY A 242 -4.65 16.35 23.83
C GLY A 242 -5.81 16.68 24.79
N ASP A 243 -6.39 17.87 24.68
CA ASP A 243 -7.48 18.34 25.55
C ASP A 243 -8.83 17.62 25.33
N ARG A 244 -9.01 16.95 24.19
CA ARG A 244 -10.28 16.35 23.75
C ARG A 244 -10.22 14.85 23.56
N GLY A 245 -9.67 14.12 24.54
CA GLY A 245 -9.57 12.66 24.51
C GLY A 245 -8.15 12.14 24.31
N PRO A 246 -7.98 10.83 24.12
CA PRO A 246 -6.65 10.23 23.95
C PRO A 246 -5.99 10.72 22.68
N GLY A 247 -4.78 11.26 22.79
CA GLY A 247 -4.00 11.78 21.67
C GLY A 247 -2.92 12.75 22.13
N TRP A 248 -2.34 13.43 21.15
CA TRP A 248 -1.22 14.34 21.37
C TRP A 248 -1.36 15.60 20.50
N VAL A 249 -0.81 16.68 21.00
CA VAL A 249 -0.68 17.95 20.25
C VAL A 249 0.80 18.26 20.11
N LEU A 250 1.24 18.50 18.90
CA LEU A 250 2.56 19.01 18.56
C LEU A 250 2.40 20.46 18.10
N GLY A 251 3.22 21.38 18.66
CA GLY A 251 3.13 22.80 18.36
C GLY A 251 1.74 23.37 18.59
N ASP A 252 1.26 24.23 17.68
CA ASP A 252 -0.05 24.90 17.77
C ASP A 252 -1.23 24.02 17.31
N GLY A 253 -0.97 22.79 16.80
CA GLY A 253 -2.00 21.83 16.40
C GLY A 253 -2.89 22.26 15.23
N THR A 254 -2.35 23.00 14.28
CA THR A 254 -3.10 23.54 13.12
C THR A 254 -3.55 22.48 12.11
N ALA A 255 -2.83 21.37 12.01
CA ALA A 255 -3.21 20.19 11.24
C ALA A 255 -3.88 19.16 12.15
N ARG A 256 -4.59 18.20 11.55
CA ARG A 256 -5.26 17.12 12.27
C ARG A 256 -4.89 15.77 11.68
N LEU A 257 -4.60 14.81 12.54
CA LEU A 257 -4.36 13.42 12.16
C LEU A 257 -5.19 12.50 13.05
N ALA A 258 -6.13 11.78 12.46
CA ALA A 258 -6.90 10.74 13.16
C ALA A 258 -6.22 9.39 12.97
N VAL A 259 -5.87 8.72 14.08
CA VAL A 259 -5.26 7.38 14.08
C VAL A 259 -6.21 6.42 14.77
N THR A 260 -6.71 5.46 14.02
CA THR A 260 -7.69 4.48 14.51
C THR A 260 -7.10 3.07 14.42
N THR A 261 -7.17 2.29 15.49
CA THR A 261 -6.83 0.87 15.49
C THR A 261 -7.82 0.07 16.33
N ILE A 262 -8.14 -1.15 15.94
CA ILE A 262 -8.94 -2.04 16.78
C ILE A 262 -8.03 -2.70 17.82
N SER A 263 -6.92 -3.32 17.36
CA SER A 263 -5.92 -3.91 18.24
C SER A 263 -4.52 -3.65 17.70
N GLY A 264 -3.62 -3.16 18.54
CA GLY A 264 -2.27 -2.88 18.08
C GLY A 264 -1.54 -1.85 18.93
N ALA A 265 -0.38 -1.44 18.47
CA ALA A 265 0.42 -0.43 19.12
C ALA A 265 0.57 0.81 18.23
N ILE A 266 0.34 1.98 18.81
CA ILE A 266 0.59 3.28 18.19
C ILE A 266 1.75 3.91 18.93
N ASN A 267 2.80 4.27 18.20
CA ASN A 267 4.00 4.91 18.75
C ASN A 267 4.23 6.24 18.04
N LEU A 268 4.28 7.32 18.80
CA LEU A 268 4.71 8.63 18.32
C LEU A 268 6.15 8.85 18.78
N ARG A 269 7.04 9.21 17.87
CA ARG A 269 8.46 9.52 18.12
C ARG A 269 8.86 10.83 17.43
N GLU A 270 9.99 11.35 17.79
CA GLU A 270 10.58 12.47 17.06
C GLU A 270 10.95 12.04 15.64
N PRO A 271 10.78 12.92 14.65
CA PRO A 271 11.33 12.67 13.32
C PRO A 271 12.85 12.60 13.41
N ASP A 272 13.44 11.60 12.78
CA ASP A 272 14.87 11.51 12.63
C ASP A 272 15.35 12.75 11.88
N ARG A 273 16.31 13.49 12.43
CA ARG A 273 16.86 14.71 11.83
C ARG A 273 17.69 14.44 10.58
N GLU A 274 18.07 13.20 10.36
CA GLU A 274 18.65 12.72 9.10
C GLU A 274 17.50 12.30 8.20
N GLY A 275 17.46 12.87 6.99
CA GLY A 275 16.54 12.41 5.93
C GLY A 275 16.65 10.89 5.72
N PRO A 276 15.72 10.28 4.99
CA PRO A 276 15.71 8.83 4.79
C PRO A 276 17.10 8.36 4.37
N ALA A 277 17.69 7.47 5.18
CA ALA A 277 18.98 6.90 4.87
C ALA A 277 18.93 6.28 3.47
N PRO A 278 19.91 6.53 2.60
CA PRO A 278 19.98 5.82 1.33
C PRO A 278 19.98 4.32 1.64
N GLU A 279 19.06 3.58 1.01
CA GLU A 279 19.07 2.15 1.10
C GLU A 279 20.47 1.65 0.75
N PRO A 280 21.05 0.68 1.49
CA PRO A 280 22.31 0.09 1.10
C PRO A 280 22.12 -0.45 -0.32
N GLU A 281 22.91 0.09 -1.25
CA GLU A 281 23.00 -0.44 -2.60
C GLU A 281 23.18 -1.96 -2.47
N SER A 282 22.24 -2.70 -3.06
CA SER A 282 22.30 -4.15 -3.10
C SER A 282 23.62 -4.51 -3.79
N ALA A 283 24.66 -4.73 -2.97
CA ALA A 283 25.87 -5.34 -3.43
C ALA A 283 25.45 -6.68 -4.04
N GLY A 284 25.59 -6.79 -5.36
CA GLY A 284 25.36 -8.02 -6.11
C GLY A 284 26.33 -9.11 -5.65
N GLY A 285 25.95 -9.78 -4.57
CA GLY A 285 26.54 -11.00 -4.08
C GLY A 285 25.44 -12.04 -4.10
N GLY A 286 25.40 -12.87 -5.13
CA GLY A 286 24.56 -14.05 -5.14
C GLY A 286 24.85 -14.90 -3.91
N PRO A 287 23.83 -15.45 -3.25
CA PRO A 287 24.06 -16.40 -2.17
C PRO A 287 24.69 -17.66 -2.76
N ASP A 288 25.95 -17.88 -2.38
CA ASP A 288 26.64 -19.17 -2.54
C ASP A 288 25.92 -20.12 -1.53
N PHE A 289 25.03 -20.95 -2.03
CA PHE A 289 24.42 -22.00 -1.23
C PHE A 289 25.39 -23.15 -1.07
N PRO A 290 25.88 -23.47 0.13
CA PRO A 290 26.58 -24.73 0.35
C PRO A 290 25.57 -25.87 0.15
N ALA A 291 26.00 -26.87 -0.60
CA ALA A 291 25.26 -28.09 -0.87
C ALA A 291 24.78 -28.73 0.45
N SER A 292 23.48 -28.96 0.54
CA SER A 292 22.85 -29.64 1.66
C SER A 292 23.31 -31.12 1.67
N GLU A 293 23.96 -31.52 2.73
CA GLU A 293 24.10 -32.93 3.09
C GLU A 293 22.76 -33.51 3.54
N PRO A 294 22.42 -34.76 3.20
CA PRO A 294 21.19 -35.39 3.61
C PRO A 294 21.21 -35.73 5.10
N ALA A 295 20.17 -35.31 5.83
CA ALA A 295 19.96 -35.69 7.20
C ALA A 295 19.62 -37.18 7.35
N PRO A 296 20.05 -37.85 8.42
CA PRO A 296 19.71 -39.24 8.70
C PRO A 296 18.26 -39.38 9.20
N THR A 297 17.57 -40.35 8.65
CA THR A 297 16.32 -40.91 9.18
C THR A 297 16.61 -41.57 10.53
N ASP A 298 15.82 -41.19 11.56
CA ASP A 298 15.73 -42.06 12.74
C ASP A 298 14.24 -42.19 13.14
N GLU A 299 13.99 -43.40 13.60
CA GLU A 299 12.71 -44.06 13.76
C GLU A 299 11.97 -43.68 15.05
N THR A 300 10.65 -43.74 14.96
CA THR A 300 9.68 -44.28 15.93
C THR A 300 9.99 -44.13 17.43
N GLU A 301 9.08 -43.50 18.17
CA GLU A 301 8.45 -44.13 19.35
C GLU A 301 7.31 -43.27 19.95
N ASP A 302 6.17 -43.94 19.97
CA ASP A 302 5.23 -44.16 21.08
C ASP A 302 4.42 -42.99 21.67
N ARG A 303 3.11 -43.15 21.53
CA ARG A 303 2.05 -42.49 22.30
C ARG A 303 1.99 -43.07 23.72
N PRO A 304 1.53 -42.32 24.70
CA PRO A 304 0.30 -42.75 25.31
C PRO A 304 -0.78 -41.68 25.56
N ASP A 305 -1.96 -42.22 25.56
CA ASP A 305 -3.27 -41.70 25.90
C ASP A 305 -3.41 -40.85 27.16
N GLY A 306 -4.40 -39.94 27.05
CA GLY A 306 -5.35 -39.71 28.14
C GLY A 306 -5.10 -38.51 29.00
N LEU A 307 -5.97 -37.51 28.85
CA LEU A 307 -6.75 -37.00 29.99
C LEU A 307 -7.72 -35.92 29.44
N GLU A 308 -8.99 -36.27 29.47
CA GLU A 308 -10.12 -35.36 29.43
C GLU A 308 -10.10 -34.43 30.64
N ASP A 309 -10.35 -33.15 30.44
CA ASP A 309 -10.82 -32.29 31.51
C ASP A 309 -12.03 -31.48 31.02
N PRO A 310 -13.17 -31.63 31.70
CA PRO A 310 -14.40 -30.95 31.33
C PRO A 310 -14.57 -29.69 32.19
N GLY A 311 -14.87 -28.56 31.54
CA GLY A 311 -15.63 -27.51 32.19
C GLY A 311 -15.03 -26.14 32.25
N SER A 312 -15.41 -25.33 31.27
CA SER A 312 -15.57 -23.89 31.50
C SER A 312 -16.77 -23.38 30.71
N PRO A 313 -17.60 -22.56 31.34
CA PRO A 313 -18.89 -22.17 30.78
C PRO A 313 -18.76 -21.19 29.65
N SER A 314 -19.58 -21.43 28.64
CA SER A 314 -19.84 -20.69 27.43
C SER A 314 -19.93 -19.17 27.59
N ASN A 315 -18.99 -18.50 26.98
CA ASN A 315 -19.10 -17.09 26.57
C ASN A 315 -19.34 -17.03 25.04
N ALA A 316 -20.28 -17.84 24.56
CA ALA A 316 -20.48 -18.10 23.13
C ALA A 316 -21.16 -16.93 22.37
N GLY A 317 -21.81 -15.99 23.05
CA GLY A 317 -22.58 -14.93 22.38
C GLY A 317 -21.75 -13.73 21.91
N SER A 318 -20.76 -13.31 22.68
CA SER A 318 -19.95 -12.13 22.31
C SER A 318 -18.85 -12.44 21.29
N GLY A 319 -18.34 -13.67 21.27
CA GLY A 319 -17.35 -14.11 20.30
C GLY A 319 -17.91 -14.21 18.87
N GLU A 320 -19.16 -14.66 18.76
CA GLU A 320 -19.81 -14.84 17.45
C GLU A 320 -20.18 -13.50 16.79
N ALA A 321 -20.64 -12.53 17.59
CA ALA A 321 -20.88 -11.17 17.11
C ALA A 321 -19.57 -10.49 16.68
N THR A 322 -18.49 -10.64 17.43
CA THR A 322 -17.16 -10.14 17.09
C THR A 322 -16.64 -10.75 15.78
N LEU A 323 -16.78 -12.06 15.60
CA LEU A 323 -16.38 -12.74 14.37
C LEU A 323 -17.22 -12.30 13.18
N ALA A 324 -18.50 -12.04 13.35
CA ALA A 324 -19.37 -11.54 12.28
C ALA A 324 -18.93 -10.12 11.81
N ILE A 325 -18.59 -9.23 12.74
CA ILE A 325 -18.08 -7.90 12.43
C ILE A 325 -16.73 -7.97 11.71
N LEU A 326 -15.82 -8.82 12.14
CA LEU A 326 -14.53 -9.01 11.50
C LEU A 326 -14.66 -9.57 10.08
N ARG A 327 -15.57 -10.54 9.87
CA ARG A 327 -15.87 -11.06 8.51
C ARG A 327 -16.50 -10.01 7.60
N ALA A 328 -17.37 -9.15 8.12
CA ALA A 328 -17.95 -8.06 7.35
C ALA A 328 -16.89 -7.01 6.96
N LEU A 329 -15.92 -6.75 7.85
CA LEU A 329 -14.77 -5.90 7.57
C LEU A 329 -13.84 -6.54 6.50
N GLU A 330 -13.58 -7.84 6.64
CA GLU A 330 -12.79 -8.63 5.68
C GLU A 330 -13.40 -8.63 4.28
N ARG A 331 -14.73 -8.72 4.17
CA ARG A 331 -15.45 -8.62 2.90
C ARG A 331 -15.61 -7.20 2.38
N GLY A 332 -15.14 -6.19 3.15
CA GLY A 332 -15.24 -4.79 2.78
C GLY A 332 -16.67 -4.23 2.84
N GLU A 333 -17.60 -4.93 3.50
CA GLU A 333 -18.99 -4.51 3.69
C GLU A 333 -19.11 -3.34 4.67
N ILE A 334 -18.16 -3.24 5.59
CA ILE A 334 -18.05 -2.13 6.56
C ILE A 334 -16.62 -1.60 6.58
N GLY A 335 -16.47 -0.31 6.87
CA GLY A 335 -15.15 0.31 7.09
C GLY A 335 -14.64 0.08 8.51
N VAL A 336 -13.35 0.36 8.73
CA VAL A 336 -12.68 0.19 10.04
C VAL A 336 -13.37 0.99 11.14
N ASP A 337 -13.80 2.23 10.86
CA ASP A 337 -14.49 3.09 11.83
C ASP A 337 -15.87 2.54 12.23
N GLU A 338 -16.58 1.92 11.29
CA GLU A 338 -17.87 1.28 11.54
C GLU A 338 -17.69 -0.04 12.30
N ALA A 339 -16.66 -0.83 11.98
CA ALA A 339 -16.32 -2.03 12.71
C ALA A 339 -15.96 -1.72 14.16
N ALA A 340 -15.17 -0.68 14.41
CA ALA A 340 -14.81 -0.23 15.75
C ALA A 340 -16.05 0.15 16.58
N ARG A 341 -16.97 0.94 16.02
CA ARG A 341 -18.23 1.31 16.69
C ARG A 341 -19.10 0.10 17.04
N ARG A 342 -19.20 -0.86 16.13
CA ARG A 342 -19.98 -2.10 16.36
C ARG A 342 -19.36 -2.99 17.41
N LEU A 343 -18.04 -3.06 17.48
CA LEU A 343 -17.32 -3.80 18.51
C LEU A 343 -17.48 -3.17 19.91
N GLU A 344 -17.44 -1.84 20.00
CA GLU A 344 -17.72 -1.13 21.24
C GLU A 344 -19.15 -1.39 21.77
N THR A 345 -20.12 -1.50 20.84
CA THR A 345 -21.52 -1.78 21.20
C THR A 345 -21.73 -3.28 21.55
N ALA A 346 -20.92 -4.18 21.00
CA ALA A 346 -20.99 -5.61 21.23
C ALA A 346 -20.21 -6.06 22.50
N ALA A 347 -19.36 -5.20 23.06
CA ALA A 347 -18.68 -5.48 24.32
C ALA A 347 -19.70 -5.45 25.48
N PRO A 348 -19.80 -6.49 26.31
CA PRO A 348 -20.69 -6.48 27.48
C PRO A 348 -20.28 -5.35 28.40
N GLY A 349 -21.22 -4.48 28.73
CA GLY A 349 -21.02 -3.27 29.47
C GLY A 349 -20.26 -3.51 30.79
N SER A 350 -19.23 -2.73 31.01
CA SER A 350 -18.67 -2.50 32.34
C SER A 350 -19.76 -1.79 33.16
N HIS A 351 -20.49 -2.54 33.94
CA HIS A 351 -21.31 -1.99 34.99
C HIS A 351 -20.40 -1.22 35.93
N SER A 352 -20.57 0.07 35.99
CA SER A 352 -20.19 0.92 37.10
C SER A 352 -21.14 0.57 38.23
N ASP A 353 -20.70 -0.21 39.18
CA ASP A 353 -21.33 -0.22 40.51
C ASP A 353 -20.76 0.95 41.32
N ASP A 354 -21.66 1.66 41.90
CA ASP A 354 -21.72 2.80 42.79
C ASP A 354 -20.72 2.76 43.99
#